data_2fb96cf44df98d806f4adbf8a87079f4
#
_entry.id   2fb96cf44df98d806f4adbf8a87079f4
#
_cell.length_a   1.000
_cell.length_b   1.000
_cell.length_c   1.000
_cell.angle_alpha   90.00
_cell.angle_beta   90.00
_cell.angle_gamma   90.00
#
_symmetry.space_group_name_H-M   'P 1'
#
loop_
_entity.id
_entity.type
_entity.pdbx_description
1 polymer ?
#
loop_
_entity_poly.entity_id
_entity_poly.type
_entity_poly.pdbx_seq_one_letter_code
_entity_poly.pdbx_strand_id
1 'polypeptide(L)'
;MEPTVNVGVDVSKDALDVHVHETGEHFRVVYDAEGLAQLIQRLKQLRLKAIALEASGGYEAKLAADLAAAQLPVVIVNPAQVRAFAEALGQRAKTDPIDAAVIAHFIAVTAPDIRPLKDEETALLAALMGRRRQIVAMIAAEQQRERLAPPKVKKSIARLIKALKRELESLDGDIDTCVRTSPAWRINEDLMASVPGIGTTIARTILAELPEIGALTRRQIASLVGLAPFTRQSGRWKGKSHVRGGRSQVRAALFMGALVAARRNPVLKAVRDRMIAQGKPKLVAIIAVARKLLTILNAIVRDQQPWRSAQNA
;
A
#
# COMPACT_ATOMS: atom_id res chain seq x y z
N MET A 1 -12.67 -26.45 26.37
CA MET A 1 -11.84 -25.28 25.99
C MET A 1 -12.73 -24.37 25.18
N GLU A 2 -12.85 -23.10 25.56
CA GLU A 2 -13.61 -22.13 24.76
C GLU A 2 -12.98 -21.99 23.38
N PRO A 3 -13.79 -21.97 22.31
CA PRO A 3 -13.28 -21.83 20.94
C PRO A 3 -12.58 -20.47 20.76
N THR A 4 -11.53 -20.45 19.96
CA THR A 4 -10.95 -19.19 19.50
C THR A 4 -11.84 -18.57 18.44
N VAL A 5 -12.11 -17.25 18.56
CA VAL A 5 -13.08 -16.56 17.69
C VAL A 5 -12.43 -15.55 16.76
N ASN A 6 -13.08 -15.36 15.60
CA ASN A 6 -12.74 -14.34 14.60
C ASN A 6 -13.80 -13.22 14.67
N VAL A 7 -13.33 -11.97 14.72
CA VAL A 7 -14.22 -10.81 14.83
C VAL A 7 -14.04 -9.92 13.60
N GLY A 8 -15.16 -9.54 12.99
CA GLY A 8 -15.19 -8.54 11.91
C GLY A 8 -15.77 -7.23 12.45
N VAL A 9 -15.16 -6.11 12.08
CA VAL A 9 -15.63 -4.79 12.44
C VAL A 9 -15.79 -3.95 11.18
N ASP A 10 -17.01 -3.53 10.89
CA ASP A 10 -17.27 -2.49 9.91
C ASP A 10 -17.17 -1.12 10.58
N VAL A 11 -16.36 -0.23 10.01
CA VAL A 11 -16.00 1.06 10.63
C VAL A 11 -16.66 2.19 9.85
N SER A 12 -17.59 2.86 10.49
CA SER A 12 -18.16 4.11 10.00
C SER A 12 -17.65 5.32 10.80
N LYS A 13 -18.03 6.52 10.38
CA LYS A 13 -17.65 7.77 11.06
C LYS A 13 -18.10 7.81 12.52
N ASP A 14 -19.32 7.34 12.78
CA ASP A 14 -20.03 7.57 14.04
C ASP A 14 -20.28 6.26 14.82
N ALA A 15 -20.04 5.10 14.21
CA ALA A 15 -20.35 3.80 14.82
C ALA A 15 -19.43 2.68 14.32
N LEU A 16 -19.32 1.64 15.12
CA LEU A 16 -18.63 0.40 14.85
C LEU A 16 -19.64 -0.75 14.92
N ASP A 17 -19.83 -1.45 13.81
CA ASP A 17 -20.64 -2.67 13.76
C ASP A 17 -19.71 -3.88 13.91
N VAL A 18 -19.96 -4.70 14.92
CA VAL A 18 -19.07 -5.80 15.33
C VAL A 18 -19.81 -7.12 15.19
N HIS A 19 -19.15 -8.10 14.58
CA HIS A 19 -19.69 -9.45 14.46
C HIS A 19 -18.63 -10.50 14.89
N VAL A 20 -19.04 -11.41 15.76
CA VAL A 20 -18.24 -12.55 16.21
C VAL A 20 -18.67 -13.77 15.40
N HIS A 21 -17.80 -14.29 14.55
CA HIS A 21 -18.14 -15.30 13.56
C HIS A 21 -18.64 -16.61 14.17
N GLU A 22 -17.94 -17.14 15.17
CA GLU A 22 -18.20 -18.47 15.72
C GLU A 22 -19.45 -18.53 16.62
N THR A 23 -19.81 -17.40 17.23
CA THR A 23 -21.03 -17.31 18.09
C THR A 23 -22.23 -16.74 17.35
N GLY A 24 -22.00 -16.06 16.23
CA GLY A 24 -23.05 -15.31 15.52
C GLY A 24 -23.46 -14.03 16.23
N GLU A 25 -22.77 -13.65 17.31
CA GLU A 25 -23.07 -12.46 18.09
C GLU A 25 -22.80 -11.20 17.26
N HIS A 26 -23.78 -10.28 17.24
CA HIS A 26 -23.65 -8.97 16.60
C HIS A 26 -23.98 -7.88 17.61
N PHE A 27 -23.18 -6.81 17.64
CA PHE A 27 -23.46 -5.63 18.44
C PHE A 27 -22.86 -4.39 17.78
N ARG A 28 -23.40 -3.23 18.16
CA ARG A 28 -22.97 -1.92 17.68
C ARG A 28 -22.53 -1.06 18.87
N VAL A 29 -21.45 -0.31 18.68
CA VAL A 29 -20.96 0.70 19.62
C VAL A 29 -20.79 2.03 18.92
N VAL A 30 -20.96 3.12 19.68
CA VAL A 30 -20.66 4.47 19.17
C VAL A 30 -19.16 4.60 18.99
N TYR A 31 -18.72 5.25 17.92
CA TYR A 31 -17.28 5.44 17.69
C TYR A 31 -16.76 6.69 18.39
N ASP A 32 -16.77 6.66 19.72
CA ASP A 32 -16.21 7.66 20.62
C ASP A 32 -15.27 6.99 21.65
N ALA A 33 -14.75 7.76 22.58
CA ALA A 33 -13.82 7.25 23.59
C ALA A 33 -14.43 6.20 24.53
N GLU A 34 -15.71 6.38 24.88
CA GLU A 34 -16.43 5.47 25.77
C GLU A 34 -16.78 4.16 25.05
N GLY A 35 -17.35 4.25 23.85
CA GLY A 35 -17.67 3.06 23.04
C GLY A 35 -16.45 2.25 22.66
N LEU A 36 -15.32 2.92 22.39
CA LEU A 36 -14.04 2.24 22.15
C LEU A 36 -13.54 1.49 23.40
N ALA A 37 -13.64 2.11 24.59
CA ALA A 37 -13.27 1.45 25.83
C ALA A 37 -14.16 0.22 26.11
N GLN A 38 -15.48 0.34 25.89
CA GLN A 38 -16.42 -0.77 26.00
C GLN A 38 -16.09 -1.90 25.02
N LEU A 39 -15.79 -1.55 23.75
CA LEU A 39 -15.39 -2.53 22.72
C LEU A 39 -14.13 -3.28 23.16
N ILE A 40 -13.07 -2.58 23.55
CA ILE A 40 -11.81 -3.19 23.99
C ILE A 40 -12.05 -4.11 25.19
N GLN A 41 -12.81 -3.67 26.18
CA GLN A 41 -13.13 -4.48 27.36
C GLN A 41 -13.86 -5.78 26.98
N ARG A 42 -14.85 -5.70 26.07
CA ARG A 42 -15.63 -6.86 25.62
C ARG A 42 -14.75 -7.82 24.81
N LEU A 43 -13.92 -7.29 23.90
CA LEU A 43 -13.01 -8.10 23.09
C LEU A 43 -11.95 -8.82 23.93
N LYS A 44 -11.44 -8.21 25.02
CA LYS A 44 -10.49 -8.84 25.94
C LYS A 44 -11.08 -10.04 26.71
N GLN A 45 -12.39 -10.15 26.80
CA GLN A 45 -13.06 -11.31 27.42
C GLN A 45 -13.13 -12.52 26.48
N LEU A 46 -12.90 -12.29 25.17
CA LEU A 46 -12.95 -13.34 24.15
C LEU A 46 -11.58 -13.95 23.91
N ARG A 47 -11.52 -15.24 23.60
CA ARG A 47 -10.30 -15.88 23.12
C ARG A 47 -10.14 -15.61 21.63
N LEU A 48 -9.55 -14.49 21.30
CA LEU A 48 -9.46 -14.00 19.93
C LEU A 48 -8.41 -14.75 19.10
N LYS A 49 -8.76 -15.12 17.86
CA LYS A 49 -7.84 -15.55 16.83
C LYS A 49 -7.39 -14.35 15.99
N ALA A 50 -8.33 -13.53 15.54
CA ALA A 50 -8.05 -12.28 14.81
C ALA A 50 -9.26 -11.34 14.89
N ILE A 51 -8.99 -10.03 14.80
CA ILE A 51 -9.97 -8.96 14.61
C ILE A 51 -9.68 -8.33 13.25
N ALA A 52 -10.64 -8.35 12.33
CA ALA A 52 -10.49 -7.72 11.03
C ALA A 52 -11.23 -6.40 10.94
N LEU A 53 -10.54 -5.41 10.37
CA LEU A 53 -11.09 -4.12 9.99
C LEU A 53 -10.99 -3.99 8.47
N GLU A 54 -12.06 -3.55 7.80
CA GLU A 54 -11.97 -3.20 6.39
C GLU A 54 -11.34 -1.81 6.24
N ALA A 55 -10.42 -1.65 5.27
CA ALA A 55 -9.81 -0.36 4.96
C ALA A 55 -10.86 0.59 4.34
N SER A 56 -11.47 1.45 5.15
CA SER A 56 -12.60 2.33 4.79
C SER A 56 -12.23 3.81 4.79
N GLY A 57 -11.19 4.18 4.00
CA GLY A 57 -10.84 5.58 3.78
C GLY A 57 -10.12 6.28 4.95
N GLY A 58 -9.57 5.53 5.90
CA GLY A 58 -8.75 6.03 7.00
C GLY A 58 -9.43 6.01 8.38
N TYR A 59 -10.74 5.77 8.45
CA TYR A 59 -11.45 5.64 9.74
C TYR A 59 -10.96 4.42 10.55
N GLU A 60 -10.58 3.36 9.86
CA GLU A 60 -10.04 2.14 10.45
C GLU A 60 -8.68 2.34 11.14
N ALA A 61 -7.90 3.34 10.72
CA ALA A 61 -6.52 3.50 11.18
C ALA A 61 -6.42 3.77 12.69
N LYS A 62 -7.25 4.68 13.20
CA LYS A 62 -7.31 4.99 14.63
C LYS A 62 -7.76 3.76 15.44
N LEU A 63 -8.85 3.11 15.04
CA LEU A 63 -9.35 1.92 15.70
C LEU A 63 -8.29 0.80 15.73
N ALA A 64 -7.61 0.58 14.59
CA ALA A 64 -6.54 -0.41 14.50
C ALA A 64 -5.40 -0.12 15.49
N ALA A 65 -4.99 1.15 15.61
CA ALA A 65 -3.94 1.57 16.54
C ALA A 65 -4.38 1.35 18.02
N ASP A 66 -5.60 1.74 18.37
CA ASP A 66 -6.13 1.59 19.72
C ASP A 66 -6.29 0.10 20.13
N LEU A 67 -6.78 -0.74 19.21
CA LEU A 67 -6.87 -2.19 19.45
C LEU A 67 -5.48 -2.85 19.55
N ALA A 68 -4.53 -2.44 18.73
CA ALA A 68 -3.14 -2.95 18.81
C ALA A 68 -2.43 -2.49 20.10
N ALA A 69 -2.64 -1.25 20.54
CA ALA A 69 -2.15 -0.76 21.83
C ALA A 69 -2.72 -1.57 23.00
N ALA A 70 -3.95 -2.08 22.85
CA ALA A 70 -4.57 -3.00 23.80
C ALA A 70 -4.08 -4.46 23.69
N GLN A 71 -3.05 -4.72 22.84
CA GLN A 71 -2.45 -6.04 22.57
C GLN A 71 -3.42 -7.04 21.91
N LEU A 72 -4.41 -6.54 21.15
CA LEU A 72 -5.37 -7.38 20.45
C LEU A 72 -4.87 -7.74 19.04
N PRO A 73 -5.20 -8.93 18.50
CA PRO A 73 -4.70 -9.43 17.22
C PRO A 73 -5.44 -8.81 16.03
N VAL A 74 -5.05 -7.61 15.62
CA VAL A 74 -5.72 -6.84 14.56
C VAL A 74 -5.14 -7.11 13.18
N VAL A 75 -6.00 -7.22 12.18
CA VAL A 75 -5.64 -7.30 10.76
C VAL A 75 -6.51 -6.33 9.94
N ILE A 76 -5.87 -5.55 9.06
CA ILE A 76 -6.59 -4.70 8.10
C ILE A 76 -6.73 -5.48 6.79
N VAL A 77 -7.97 -5.67 6.34
CA VAL A 77 -8.29 -6.43 5.12
C VAL A 77 -8.60 -5.51 3.94
N ASN A 78 -8.38 -6.05 2.74
CA ASN A 78 -8.60 -5.28 1.51
C ASN A 78 -10.09 -5.31 1.12
N PRO A 79 -10.76 -4.15 0.96
CA PRO A 79 -12.17 -4.05 0.58
C PRO A 79 -12.53 -4.83 -0.69
N ALA A 80 -11.65 -4.82 -1.69
CA ALA A 80 -11.91 -5.56 -2.92
C ALA A 80 -11.91 -7.08 -2.74
N GLN A 81 -11.16 -7.61 -1.75
CA GLN A 81 -11.16 -9.04 -1.43
C GLN A 81 -12.41 -9.42 -0.64
N VAL A 82 -12.78 -8.62 0.36
CA VAL A 82 -14.01 -8.80 1.14
C VAL A 82 -15.23 -8.76 0.23
N ARG A 83 -15.30 -7.77 -0.67
CA ARG A 83 -16.37 -7.65 -1.66
C ARG A 83 -16.47 -8.86 -2.59
N ALA A 84 -15.35 -9.30 -3.15
CA ALA A 84 -15.33 -10.49 -4.01
C ALA A 84 -15.74 -11.75 -3.27
N PHE A 85 -15.40 -11.85 -1.98
CA PHE A 85 -15.82 -12.96 -1.10
C PHE A 85 -17.33 -12.91 -0.84
N ALA A 86 -17.91 -11.75 -0.53
CA ALA A 86 -19.35 -11.56 -0.38
C ALA A 86 -20.12 -11.99 -1.66
N GLU A 87 -19.63 -11.57 -2.82
CA GLU A 87 -20.20 -11.94 -4.13
C GLU A 87 -20.14 -13.46 -4.36
N ALA A 88 -19.03 -14.11 -3.98
CA ALA A 88 -18.88 -15.56 -4.09
C ALA A 88 -19.84 -16.33 -3.17
N LEU A 89 -20.21 -15.75 -2.02
CA LEU A 89 -21.24 -16.28 -1.12
C LEU A 89 -22.68 -15.98 -1.56
N GLY A 90 -22.87 -15.25 -2.67
CA GLY A 90 -24.18 -14.84 -3.14
C GLY A 90 -24.80 -13.69 -2.34
N GLN A 91 -24.06 -13.07 -1.43
CA GLN A 91 -24.53 -11.93 -0.63
C GLN A 91 -24.44 -10.65 -1.47
N ARG A 92 -25.60 -10.15 -1.91
CA ARG A 92 -25.71 -8.94 -2.73
C ARG A 92 -26.13 -7.71 -1.94
N ALA A 93 -26.82 -7.92 -0.81
CA ALA A 93 -27.22 -6.83 0.07
C ALA A 93 -26.02 -6.25 0.80
N LYS A 94 -25.99 -4.93 0.95
CA LYS A 94 -24.96 -4.19 1.68
C LYS A 94 -25.63 -3.42 2.82
N THR A 95 -25.34 -3.83 4.05
CA THR A 95 -25.71 -3.12 5.28
C THR A 95 -24.61 -3.35 6.29
N ASP A 96 -24.37 -2.38 7.19
CA ASP A 96 -23.25 -2.43 8.15
C ASP A 96 -23.17 -3.76 8.94
N PRO A 97 -24.29 -4.35 9.46
CA PRO A 97 -24.25 -5.66 10.12
C PRO A 97 -23.83 -6.81 9.20
N ILE A 98 -24.27 -6.78 7.94
CA ILE A 98 -23.91 -7.80 6.94
C ILE A 98 -22.43 -7.65 6.59
N ASP A 99 -21.94 -6.42 6.44
CA ASP A 99 -20.54 -6.14 6.11
C ASP A 99 -19.61 -6.63 7.25
N ALA A 100 -19.94 -6.38 8.53
CA ALA A 100 -19.20 -6.91 9.67
C ALA A 100 -19.17 -8.44 9.71
N ALA A 101 -20.31 -9.10 9.41
CA ALA A 101 -20.41 -10.56 9.35
C ALA A 101 -19.57 -11.15 8.20
N VAL A 102 -19.59 -10.51 7.02
CA VAL A 102 -18.75 -10.91 5.88
C VAL A 102 -17.27 -10.75 6.19
N ILE A 103 -16.87 -9.66 6.83
CA ILE A 103 -15.48 -9.42 7.25
C ILE A 103 -15.02 -10.53 8.22
N ALA A 104 -15.84 -10.87 9.23
CA ALA A 104 -15.53 -11.93 10.19
C ALA A 104 -15.40 -13.31 9.51
N HIS A 105 -16.33 -13.65 8.62
CA HIS A 105 -16.30 -14.90 7.86
C HIS A 105 -15.08 -14.95 6.90
N PHE A 106 -14.77 -13.83 6.24
CA PHE A 106 -13.60 -13.73 5.36
C PHE A 106 -12.30 -14.12 6.08
N ILE A 107 -12.05 -13.59 7.29
CA ILE A 107 -10.83 -13.93 8.02
C ILE A 107 -10.88 -15.32 8.66
N ALA A 108 -12.04 -15.84 9.01
CA ALA A 108 -12.19 -17.21 9.49
C ALA A 108 -11.74 -18.23 8.43
N VAL A 109 -12.08 -17.97 7.15
CA VAL A 109 -11.75 -18.83 6.00
C VAL A 109 -10.32 -18.59 5.50
N THR A 110 -9.89 -17.34 5.36
CA THR A 110 -8.61 -16.99 4.73
C THR A 110 -7.42 -17.03 5.68
N ALA A 111 -7.67 -16.94 6.99
CA ALA A 111 -6.68 -16.91 8.07
C ALA A 111 -5.45 -16.07 7.72
N PRO A 112 -5.61 -14.76 7.45
CA PRO A 112 -4.52 -13.91 7.03
C PRO A 112 -3.48 -13.74 8.15
N ASP A 113 -2.20 -13.65 7.77
CA ASP A 113 -1.15 -13.34 8.73
C ASP A 113 -1.39 -11.98 9.40
N ILE A 114 -1.33 -11.94 10.72
CA ILE A 114 -1.37 -10.70 11.50
C ILE A 114 -0.02 -9.99 11.31
N ARG A 115 -0.05 -8.82 10.71
CA ARG A 115 1.14 -8.01 10.46
C ARG A 115 1.18 -6.84 11.44
N PRO A 116 2.37 -6.44 11.92
CA PRO A 116 2.50 -5.22 12.70
C PRO A 116 1.88 -4.03 11.95
N LEU A 117 1.12 -3.23 12.66
CA LEU A 117 0.62 -1.97 12.11
C LEU A 117 1.79 -1.00 11.88
N LYS A 118 1.60 -0.04 10.99
CA LYS A 118 2.55 1.06 10.82
C LYS A 118 2.64 1.82 12.16
N ASP A 119 3.87 2.08 12.61
CA ASP A 119 4.10 3.01 13.71
C ASP A 119 3.71 4.44 13.31
N GLU A 120 3.62 5.33 14.30
CA GLU A 120 3.20 6.72 14.09
C GLU A 120 4.12 7.46 13.10
N GLU A 121 5.43 7.20 13.15
CA GLU A 121 6.40 7.81 12.23
C GLU A 121 6.15 7.36 10.78
N THR A 122 5.96 6.05 10.57
CA THR A 122 5.63 5.50 9.25
C THR A 122 4.27 6.01 8.73
N ALA A 123 3.29 6.16 9.62
CA ALA A 123 1.98 6.72 9.28
C ALA A 123 2.10 8.19 8.87
N LEU A 124 2.89 8.99 9.61
CA LEU A 124 3.18 10.39 9.29
C LEU A 124 3.88 10.50 7.94
N LEU A 125 4.94 9.73 7.71
CA LEU A 125 5.65 9.74 6.42
C LEU A 125 4.71 9.37 5.27
N ALA A 126 3.83 8.38 5.46
CA ALA A 126 2.84 7.99 4.45
C ALA A 126 1.84 9.12 4.16
N ALA A 127 1.39 9.84 5.19
CA ALA A 127 0.51 11.00 5.06
C ALA A 127 1.19 12.16 4.29
N LEU A 128 2.42 12.50 4.64
CA LEU A 128 3.23 13.51 3.95
C LEU A 128 3.45 13.14 2.48
N MET A 129 3.84 11.90 2.20
CA MET A 129 4.00 11.39 0.82
C MET A 129 2.68 11.39 0.06
N GLY A 130 1.56 11.11 0.73
CA GLY A 130 0.21 11.23 0.19
C GLY A 130 -0.12 12.66 -0.22
N ARG A 131 0.12 13.62 0.68
CA ARG A 131 -0.09 15.05 0.42
C ARG A 131 0.78 15.56 -0.72
N ARG A 132 2.04 15.16 -0.74
CA ARG A 132 2.96 15.47 -1.85
C ARG A 132 2.39 15.04 -3.21
N ARG A 133 1.88 13.82 -3.31
CA ARG A 133 1.24 13.32 -4.56
C ARG A 133 0.04 14.16 -4.97
N GLN A 134 -0.80 14.56 -4.02
CA GLN A 134 -1.95 15.44 -4.29
C GLN A 134 -1.50 16.78 -4.87
N ILE A 135 -0.52 17.44 -4.26
CA ILE A 135 0.00 18.74 -4.73
C ILE A 135 0.60 18.61 -6.13
N VAL A 136 1.39 17.56 -6.40
CA VAL A 136 1.94 17.30 -7.74
C VAL A 136 0.82 17.10 -8.77
N ALA A 137 -0.24 16.37 -8.42
CA ALA A 137 -1.40 16.18 -9.30
C ALA A 137 -2.15 17.49 -9.56
N MET A 138 -2.32 18.35 -8.53
CA MET A 138 -2.92 19.69 -8.67
C MET A 138 -2.09 20.59 -9.59
N ILE A 139 -0.76 20.61 -9.44
CA ILE A 139 0.14 21.36 -10.31
C ILE A 139 -0.01 20.88 -11.77
N ALA A 140 0.00 19.58 -12.00
CA ALA A 140 -0.15 19.03 -13.34
C ALA A 140 -1.50 19.38 -13.98
N ALA A 141 -2.59 19.35 -13.21
CA ALA A 141 -3.91 19.73 -13.66
C ALA A 141 -3.98 21.23 -14.03
N GLU A 142 -3.42 22.10 -13.20
CA GLU A 142 -3.37 23.53 -13.47
C GLU A 142 -2.48 23.87 -14.68
N GLN A 143 -1.36 23.18 -14.87
CA GLN A 143 -0.52 23.35 -16.06
C GLN A 143 -1.25 22.95 -17.36
N GLN A 144 -2.10 21.91 -17.31
CA GLN A 144 -2.94 21.56 -18.47
C GLN A 144 -3.99 22.64 -18.76
N ARG A 145 -4.64 23.18 -17.72
CA ARG A 145 -5.60 24.29 -17.86
C ARG A 145 -4.95 25.56 -18.42
N GLU A 146 -3.73 25.87 -17.96
CA GLU A 146 -2.99 27.06 -18.42
C GLU A 146 -2.76 27.06 -19.93
N ARG A 147 -2.51 25.88 -20.54
CA ARG A 147 -2.27 25.76 -21.99
C ARG A 147 -3.43 26.27 -22.82
N LEU A 148 -4.67 26.04 -22.38
CA LEU A 148 -5.89 26.34 -23.12
C LEU A 148 -6.59 27.63 -22.63
N ALA A 149 -6.13 28.24 -21.53
CA ALA A 149 -6.79 29.37 -20.90
C ALA A 149 -6.58 30.70 -21.65
N PRO A 150 -7.57 31.61 -21.69
CA PRO A 150 -7.38 32.97 -22.18
C PRO A 150 -6.32 33.77 -21.38
N PRO A 151 -5.66 34.79 -21.97
CA PRO A 151 -4.54 35.49 -21.32
C PRO A 151 -4.85 36.07 -19.93
N LYS A 152 -6.06 36.61 -19.70
CA LYS A 152 -6.46 37.09 -18.38
C LYS A 152 -6.54 35.99 -17.33
N VAL A 153 -7.00 34.80 -17.71
CA VAL A 153 -7.13 33.62 -16.82
C VAL A 153 -5.77 32.99 -16.54
N LYS A 154 -4.86 32.95 -17.53
CA LYS A 154 -3.49 32.45 -17.36
C LYS A 154 -2.76 33.06 -16.18
N LYS A 155 -2.91 34.40 -15.95
CA LYS A 155 -2.29 35.09 -14.81
C LYS A 155 -2.76 34.55 -13.46
N SER A 156 -4.05 34.19 -13.34
CA SER A 156 -4.60 33.55 -12.12
C SER A 156 -4.06 32.16 -11.91
N ILE A 157 -4.07 31.34 -12.96
CA ILE A 157 -3.56 29.96 -12.92
C ILE A 157 -2.06 29.95 -12.56
N ALA A 158 -1.26 30.82 -13.17
CA ALA A 158 0.17 30.93 -12.88
C ALA A 158 0.45 31.28 -11.39
N ARG A 159 -0.36 32.16 -10.78
CA ARG A 159 -0.25 32.46 -9.34
C ARG A 159 -0.55 31.23 -8.48
N LEU A 160 -1.58 30.45 -8.82
CA LEU A 160 -1.92 29.22 -8.11
C LEU A 160 -0.81 28.19 -8.25
N ILE A 161 -0.30 27.95 -9.45
CA ILE A 161 0.84 27.05 -9.68
C ILE A 161 2.05 27.47 -8.84
N LYS A 162 2.34 28.76 -8.76
CA LYS A 162 3.44 29.29 -7.92
C LYS A 162 3.22 29.01 -6.44
N ALA A 163 1.99 29.17 -5.94
CA ALA A 163 1.65 28.83 -4.55
C ALA A 163 1.79 27.32 -4.27
N LEU A 164 1.26 26.48 -5.16
CA LEU A 164 1.39 25.03 -5.04
C LEU A 164 2.84 24.53 -5.08
N LYS A 165 3.70 25.18 -5.88
CA LYS A 165 5.14 24.83 -5.92
C LYS A 165 5.85 25.18 -4.62
N ARG A 166 5.54 26.33 -4.00
CA ARG A 166 6.09 26.69 -2.68
C ARG A 166 5.67 25.70 -1.60
N GLU A 167 4.40 25.32 -1.61
CA GLU A 167 3.88 24.31 -0.69
C GLU A 167 4.57 22.95 -0.90
N LEU A 168 4.83 22.56 -2.16
CA LEU A 168 5.56 21.35 -2.48
C LEU A 168 6.99 21.39 -1.94
N GLU A 169 7.69 22.53 -2.07
CA GLU A 169 9.05 22.71 -1.54
C GLU A 169 9.06 22.62 0.00
N SER A 170 8.10 23.25 0.68
CA SER A 170 7.96 23.13 2.15
C SER A 170 7.75 21.69 2.58
N LEU A 171 6.83 20.99 1.92
CA LEU A 171 6.50 19.61 2.22
C LEU A 171 7.67 18.65 1.92
N ASP A 172 8.46 18.92 0.88
CA ASP A 172 9.68 18.16 0.59
C ASP A 172 10.72 18.34 1.71
N GLY A 173 10.78 19.51 2.35
CA GLY A 173 11.59 19.78 3.55
C GLY A 173 11.11 18.99 4.76
N ASP A 174 9.79 18.95 5.00
CA ASP A 174 9.21 18.19 6.12
C ASP A 174 9.46 16.68 5.95
N ILE A 175 9.32 16.17 4.72
CA ILE A 175 9.62 14.77 4.38
C ILE A 175 11.12 14.48 4.61
N ASP A 176 12.01 15.38 4.19
CA ASP A 176 13.46 15.24 4.38
C ASP A 176 13.79 15.16 5.87
N THR A 177 13.23 16.06 6.68
CA THR A 177 13.39 16.08 8.13
C THR A 177 12.90 14.78 8.75
N CYS A 178 11.71 14.32 8.39
CA CYS A 178 11.12 13.09 8.90
C CYS A 178 12.01 11.86 8.60
N VAL A 179 12.57 11.77 7.39
CA VAL A 179 13.47 10.65 7.03
C VAL A 179 14.83 10.77 7.71
N ARG A 180 15.38 11.99 7.87
CA ARG A 180 16.69 12.19 8.49
C ARG A 180 16.69 11.96 10.00
N THR A 181 15.59 12.17 10.69
CA THR A 181 15.46 11.91 12.12
C THR A 181 15.47 10.43 12.46
N SER A 182 15.12 9.55 11.51
CA SER A 182 15.19 8.09 11.68
C SER A 182 16.48 7.52 11.05
N PRO A 183 17.45 7.06 11.87
CA PRO A 183 18.69 6.45 11.35
C PRO A 183 18.43 5.25 10.43
N ALA A 184 17.42 4.43 10.76
CA ALA A 184 17.06 3.26 9.96
C ALA A 184 16.53 3.66 8.57
N TRP A 185 15.69 4.69 8.49
CA TRP A 185 15.18 5.16 7.20
C TRP A 185 16.25 5.81 6.35
N ARG A 186 17.14 6.60 6.95
CA ARG A 186 18.26 7.21 6.23
C ARG A 186 19.16 6.14 5.63
N ILE A 187 19.54 5.13 6.38
CA ILE A 187 20.35 4.01 5.88
C ILE A 187 19.63 3.30 4.72
N ASN A 188 18.36 3.00 4.89
CA ASN A 188 17.59 2.32 3.86
C ASN A 188 17.34 3.19 2.61
N GLU A 189 17.16 4.52 2.77
CA GLU A 189 17.09 5.48 1.65
C GLU A 189 18.38 5.44 0.83
N ASP A 190 19.55 5.57 1.50
CA ASP A 190 20.86 5.56 0.85
C ASP A 190 21.15 4.22 0.14
N LEU A 191 20.81 3.11 0.80
CA LEU A 191 20.94 1.78 0.23
C LEU A 191 20.08 1.63 -1.05
N MET A 192 18.83 2.05 -1.01
CA MET A 192 17.95 1.98 -2.19
C MET A 192 18.37 2.95 -3.29
N ALA A 193 18.81 4.16 -2.94
CA ALA A 193 19.28 5.17 -3.89
C ALA A 193 20.59 4.77 -4.59
N SER A 194 21.36 3.83 -4.04
CA SER A 194 22.52 3.26 -4.70
C SER A 194 22.20 2.55 -6.02
N VAL A 195 20.95 2.13 -6.23
CA VAL A 195 20.51 1.45 -7.44
C VAL A 195 20.23 2.45 -8.56
N PRO A 196 20.93 2.39 -9.70
CA PRO A 196 20.66 3.30 -10.83
C PRO A 196 19.21 3.23 -11.30
N GLY A 197 18.51 4.36 -11.19
CA GLY A 197 17.08 4.50 -11.49
C GLY A 197 16.19 4.68 -10.26
N ILE A 198 16.75 4.59 -9.06
CA ILE A 198 16.04 4.91 -7.81
C ILE A 198 16.57 6.26 -7.29
N GLY A 199 15.67 7.24 -7.21
CA GLY A 199 15.91 8.51 -6.55
C GLY A 199 15.21 8.57 -5.19
N THR A 200 15.50 9.63 -4.43
CA THR A 200 14.96 9.86 -3.07
C THR A 200 13.44 9.72 -3.01
N THR A 201 12.71 10.30 -3.96
CA THR A 201 11.22 10.22 -3.99
C THR A 201 10.72 8.77 -4.09
N ILE A 202 11.39 7.91 -4.88
CA ILE A 202 10.99 6.49 -5.01
C ILE A 202 11.36 5.74 -3.73
N ALA A 203 12.55 5.95 -3.19
CA ALA A 203 12.98 5.33 -1.93
C ALA A 203 12.04 5.70 -0.78
N ARG A 204 11.70 6.98 -0.61
CA ARG A 204 10.76 7.49 0.40
C ARG A 204 9.34 6.94 0.21
N THR A 205 8.88 6.81 -1.05
CA THR A 205 7.59 6.16 -1.34
C THR A 205 7.60 4.70 -0.87
N ILE A 206 8.70 3.98 -1.07
CA ILE A 206 8.85 2.59 -0.63
C ILE A 206 8.89 2.52 0.90
N LEU A 207 9.66 3.36 1.59
CA LEU A 207 9.71 3.41 3.06
C LEU A 207 8.32 3.66 3.67
N ALA A 208 7.58 4.63 3.12
CA ALA A 208 6.26 5.00 3.61
C ALA A 208 5.17 3.94 3.35
N GLU A 209 5.21 3.32 2.16
CA GLU A 209 4.11 2.51 1.65
C GLU A 209 4.42 1.00 1.64
N LEU A 210 5.65 0.59 1.92
CA LEU A 210 6.08 -0.80 1.90
C LEU A 210 7.03 -1.10 3.08
N PRO A 211 6.57 -0.96 4.34
CA PRO A 211 7.40 -1.19 5.52
C PRO A 211 7.91 -2.62 5.62
N GLU A 212 7.28 -3.58 4.92
CA GLU A 212 7.71 -4.98 4.88
C GLU A 212 8.91 -5.24 3.95
N ILE A 213 9.48 -4.20 3.32
CA ILE A 213 10.67 -4.34 2.47
C ILE A 213 11.84 -4.89 3.29
N GLY A 214 12.53 -5.86 2.73
CA GLY A 214 13.60 -6.59 3.41
C GLY A 214 13.14 -7.84 4.17
N ALA A 215 11.87 -7.93 4.58
CA ALA A 215 11.34 -9.03 5.37
C ALA A 215 10.66 -10.13 4.54
N LEU A 216 10.13 -9.80 3.38
CA LEU A 216 9.33 -10.72 2.56
C LEU A 216 10.17 -11.46 1.51
N THR A 217 9.70 -12.65 1.11
CA THR A 217 10.24 -13.34 -0.05
C THR A 217 9.94 -12.57 -1.34
N ARG A 218 10.72 -12.83 -2.39
CA ARG A 218 10.52 -12.20 -3.71
C ARG A 218 9.14 -12.44 -4.34
N ARG A 219 8.47 -13.55 -3.99
CA ARG A 219 7.10 -13.84 -4.47
C ARG A 219 6.07 -13.04 -3.69
N GLN A 220 6.18 -13.03 -2.37
CA GLN A 220 5.27 -12.30 -1.48
C GLN A 220 5.32 -10.80 -1.75
N ILE A 221 6.52 -10.19 -1.84
CA ILE A 221 6.64 -8.75 -2.08
C ILE A 221 6.13 -8.35 -3.47
N ALA A 222 6.38 -9.19 -4.50
CA ALA A 222 5.84 -8.93 -5.84
C ALA A 222 4.30 -9.02 -5.89
N SER A 223 3.71 -9.94 -5.13
CA SER A 223 2.25 -10.05 -4.97
C SER A 223 1.69 -8.84 -4.22
N LEU A 224 2.31 -8.45 -3.09
CA LEU A 224 1.89 -7.34 -2.25
C LEU A 224 1.88 -6.00 -3.02
N VAL A 225 2.86 -5.78 -3.89
CA VAL A 225 2.93 -4.58 -4.73
C VAL A 225 2.05 -4.68 -5.99
N GLY A 226 1.55 -5.87 -6.32
CA GLY A 226 0.76 -6.11 -7.52
C GLY A 226 1.59 -6.16 -8.80
N LEU A 227 2.87 -6.60 -8.69
CA LEU A 227 3.77 -6.87 -9.82
C LEU A 227 3.88 -8.37 -10.15
N ALA A 228 3.20 -9.24 -9.42
CA ALA A 228 3.04 -10.65 -9.78
C ALA A 228 2.03 -10.75 -10.95
N PRO A 229 2.35 -11.45 -12.05
CA PRO A 229 1.42 -11.59 -13.16
C PRO A 229 0.27 -12.52 -12.80
N PHE A 230 -0.95 -12.06 -13.06
CA PHE A 230 -2.14 -12.91 -13.06
C PHE A 230 -2.30 -13.55 -14.42
N THR A 231 -2.19 -14.86 -14.46
CA THR A 231 -2.36 -15.65 -15.67
C THR A 231 -3.78 -16.22 -15.70
N ARG A 232 -4.48 -16.04 -16.82
CA ARG A 232 -5.76 -16.68 -17.08
C ARG A 232 -5.56 -17.68 -18.20
N GLN A 233 -5.68 -18.96 -17.89
CA GLN A 233 -5.54 -20.07 -18.85
C GLN A 233 -6.58 -21.14 -18.50
N SER A 234 -7.29 -21.64 -19.49
CA SER A 234 -8.23 -22.74 -19.33
C SER A 234 -8.19 -23.61 -20.60
N GLY A 235 -7.90 -24.88 -20.44
CA GLY A 235 -7.77 -25.82 -21.56
C GLY A 235 -6.78 -25.35 -22.63
N ARG A 236 -7.24 -25.23 -23.88
CA ARG A 236 -6.41 -24.75 -25.00
C ARG A 236 -6.25 -23.22 -25.05
N TRP A 237 -7.05 -22.49 -24.30
CA TRP A 237 -7.00 -21.03 -24.31
C TRP A 237 -5.89 -20.49 -23.42
N LYS A 238 -4.96 -19.73 -24.01
CA LYS A 238 -3.86 -19.04 -23.30
C LYS A 238 -4.09 -17.53 -23.34
N GLY A 239 -4.73 -17.01 -22.28
CA GLY A 239 -4.94 -15.58 -22.12
C GLY A 239 -3.66 -14.80 -21.81
N LYS A 240 -3.67 -13.49 -22.08
CA LYS A 240 -2.57 -12.59 -21.73
C LYS A 240 -2.51 -12.40 -20.21
N SER A 241 -1.32 -12.55 -19.63
CA SER A 241 -1.09 -12.21 -18.24
C SER A 241 -1.05 -10.69 -18.05
N HIS A 242 -1.59 -10.21 -16.94
CA HIS A 242 -1.57 -8.78 -16.57
C HIS A 242 -1.24 -8.62 -15.09
N VAL A 243 -0.76 -7.44 -14.72
CA VAL A 243 -0.51 -7.07 -13.32
C VAL A 243 -1.64 -6.19 -12.79
N ARG A 244 -2.10 -6.44 -11.57
CA ARG A 244 -3.19 -5.67 -10.93
C ARG A 244 -3.18 -5.85 -9.41
N GLY A 245 -4.02 -5.07 -8.73
CA GLY A 245 -4.16 -5.13 -7.27
C GLY A 245 -2.91 -4.63 -6.55
N GLY A 246 -2.80 -4.94 -5.28
CA GLY A 246 -1.66 -4.56 -4.44
C GLY A 246 -1.50 -3.05 -4.25
N ARG A 247 -0.32 -2.65 -3.77
CA ARG A 247 0.01 -1.26 -3.43
C ARG A 247 0.32 -0.44 -4.69
N SER A 248 -0.70 0.22 -5.24
CA SER A 248 -0.64 0.93 -6.53
C SER A 248 0.39 2.07 -6.53
N GLN A 249 0.57 2.76 -5.41
CA GLN A 249 1.53 3.87 -5.27
C GLN A 249 2.98 3.37 -5.42
N VAL A 250 3.31 2.27 -4.75
CA VAL A 250 4.63 1.62 -4.87
C VAL A 250 4.85 1.12 -6.30
N ARG A 251 3.84 0.50 -6.90
CA ARG A 251 3.92 0.03 -8.30
C ARG A 251 4.16 1.17 -9.28
N ALA A 252 3.47 2.31 -9.11
CA ALA A 252 3.65 3.50 -9.95
C ALA A 252 5.07 4.09 -9.79
N ALA A 253 5.56 4.22 -8.56
CA ALA A 253 6.91 4.69 -8.29
C ALA A 253 7.98 3.77 -8.90
N LEU A 254 7.83 2.45 -8.74
CA LEU A 254 8.72 1.47 -9.33
C LEU A 254 8.68 1.45 -10.86
N PHE A 255 7.52 1.72 -11.47
CA PHE A 255 7.41 1.85 -12.92
C PHE A 255 8.25 3.02 -13.42
N MET A 256 8.20 4.18 -12.77
CA MET A 256 9.03 5.33 -13.12
C MET A 256 10.52 5.03 -12.93
N GLY A 257 10.89 4.39 -11.82
CA GLY A 257 12.26 3.91 -11.60
C GLY A 257 12.73 2.92 -12.66
N ALA A 258 11.86 2.00 -13.07
CA ALA A 258 12.16 1.01 -14.10
C ALA A 258 12.41 1.62 -15.49
N LEU A 259 11.72 2.71 -15.85
CA LEU A 259 11.98 3.45 -17.09
C LEU A 259 13.40 4.01 -17.14
N VAL A 260 13.91 4.51 -16.01
CA VAL A 260 15.29 5.03 -15.90
C VAL A 260 16.29 3.86 -15.79
N ALA A 261 16.02 2.90 -14.93
CA ALA A 261 16.90 1.75 -14.70
C ALA A 261 17.08 0.89 -15.95
N ALA A 262 16.04 0.71 -16.76
CA ALA A 262 16.11 0.00 -18.05
C ALA A 262 17.03 0.67 -19.07
N ARG A 263 17.48 1.91 -18.83
CA ARG A 263 18.41 2.64 -19.68
C ARG A 263 19.81 2.73 -19.07
N ARG A 264 19.88 2.95 -17.73
CA ARG A 264 21.12 3.30 -17.04
C ARG A 264 21.75 2.16 -16.25
N ASN A 265 20.98 1.13 -15.88
CA ASN A 265 21.49 -0.03 -15.15
C ASN A 265 21.74 -1.18 -16.13
N PRO A 266 23.01 -1.62 -16.32
CA PRO A 266 23.36 -2.64 -17.32
C PRO A 266 22.59 -3.96 -17.13
N VAL A 267 22.42 -4.41 -15.88
CA VAL A 267 21.71 -5.66 -15.53
C VAL A 267 20.24 -5.56 -15.93
N LEU A 268 19.59 -4.43 -15.62
CA LEU A 268 18.17 -4.22 -15.89
C LEU A 268 17.91 -3.89 -17.36
N LYS A 269 18.86 -3.24 -18.03
CA LYS A 269 18.85 -3.06 -19.48
C LYS A 269 18.88 -4.40 -20.19
N ALA A 270 19.77 -5.31 -19.80
CA ALA A 270 19.85 -6.67 -20.37
C ALA A 270 18.54 -7.46 -20.20
N VAL A 271 17.86 -7.32 -19.04
CA VAL A 271 16.53 -7.93 -18.84
C VAL A 271 15.50 -7.39 -19.83
N ARG A 272 15.41 -6.07 -19.98
CA ARG A 272 14.51 -5.42 -20.96
C ARG A 272 14.80 -5.90 -22.38
N ASP A 273 16.06 -5.84 -22.81
CA ASP A 273 16.47 -6.11 -24.18
C ASP A 273 16.21 -7.57 -24.55
N ARG A 274 16.50 -8.51 -23.63
CA ARG A 274 16.17 -9.93 -23.79
C ARG A 274 14.68 -10.15 -23.99
N MET A 275 13.82 -9.49 -23.21
CA MET A 275 12.36 -9.65 -23.34
C MET A 275 11.84 -9.08 -24.67
N ILE A 276 12.40 -7.96 -25.12
CA ILE A 276 12.02 -7.38 -26.40
C ILE A 276 12.49 -8.29 -27.55
N ALA A 277 13.70 -8.85 -27.48
CA ALA A 277 14.21 -9.82 -28.44
C ALA A 277 13.33 -11.10 -28.52
N GLN A 278 12.70 -11.47 -27.41
CA GLN A 278 11.70 -12.55 -27.35
C GLN A 278 10.30 -12.15 -27.85
N GLY A 279 10.15 -10.99 -28.48
CA GLY A 279 8.88 -10.49 -29.02
C GLY A 279 7.89 -9.96 -27.98
N LYS A 280 8.30 -9.72 -26.72
CA LYS A 280 7.39 -9.14 -25.71
C LYS A 280 7.19 -7.64 -25.95
N PRO A 281 5.96 -7.13 -25.77
CA PRO A 281 5.68 -5.68 -25.85
C PRO A 281 6.58 -4.88 -24.91
N LYS A 282 6.99 -3.68 -25.32
CA LYS A 282 7.87 -2.78 -24.54
C LYS A 282 7.35 -2.53 -23.12
N LEU A 283 6.03 -2.31 -22.96
CA LEU A 283 5.41 -2.11 -21.65
C LEU A 283 5.57 -3.35 -20.74
N VAL A 284 5.38 -4.54 -21.29
CA VAL A 284 5.57 -5.81 -20.54
C VAL A 284 7.02 -5.96 -20.09
N ALA A 285 7.98 -5.60 -20.94
CA ALA A 285 9.40 -5.61 -20.58
C ALA A 285 9.72 -4.63 -19.45
N ILE A 286 9.16 -3.41 -19.46
CA ILE A 286 9.33 -2.43 -18.36
C ILE A 286 8.69 -2.92 -17.05
N ILE A 287 7.51 -3.54 -17.10
CA ILE A 287 6.88 -4.13 -15.90
C ILE A 287 7.74 -5.27 -15.32
N ALA A 288 8.35 -6.08 -16.17
CA ALA A 288 9.29 -7.12 -15.71
C ALA A 288 10.55 -6.52 -15.08
N VAL A 289 11.07 -5.41 -15.64
CA VAL A 289 12.15 -4.63 -15.02
C VAL A 289 11.71 -4.08 -13.67
N ALA A 290 10.51 -3.50 -13.54
CA ALA A 290 9.98 -3.00 -12.27
C ALA A 290 9.90 -4.11 -11.21
N ARG A 291 9.45 -5.30 -11.59
CA ARG A 291 9.42 -6.47 -10.69
C ARG A 291 10.84 -6.91 -10.28
N LYS A 292 11.79 -6.95 -11.22
CA LYS A 292 13.19 -7.28 -10.91
C LYS A 292 13.81 -6.22 -10.01
N LEU A 293 13.56 -4.94 -10.29
CA LEU A 293 13.99 -3.81 -9.47
C LEU A 293 13.47 -3.94 -8.02
N LEU A 294 12.17 -4.23 -7.83
CA LEU A 294 11.60 -4.48 -6.51
C LEU A 294 12.31 -5.61 -5.77
N THR A 295 12.61 -6.73 -6.45
CA THR A 295 13.31 -7.85 -5.81
C THR A 295 14.75 -7.52 -5.43
N ILE A 296 15.42 -6.65 -6.21
CA ILE A 296 16.75 -6.13 -5.90
C ILE A 296 16.68 -5.23 -4.66
N LEU A 297 15.77 -4.27 -4.63
CA LEU A 297 15.60 -3.37 -3.48
C LEU A 297 15.28 -4.14 -2.20
N ASN A 298 14.41 -5.16 -2.29
CA ASN A 298 14.10 -6.03 -1.16
C ASN A 298 15.32 -6.79 -0.63
N ALA A 299 16.20 -7.25 -1.53
CA ALA A 299 17.45 -7.92 -1.12
C ALA A 299 18.45 -6.93 -0.50
N ILE A 300 18.61 -5.74 -1.10
CA ILE A 300 19.51 -4.67 -0.61
C ILE A 300 19.13 -4.28 0.83
N VAL A 301 17.84 -4.05 1.09
CA VAL A 301 17.36 -3.69 2.45
C VAL A 301 17.51 -4.87 3.41
N ARG A 302 17.22 -6.10 2.99
CA ARG A 302 17.40 -7.29 3.83
C ARG A 302 18.86 -7.53 4.21
N ASP A 303 19.75 -7.43 3.22
CA ASP A 303 21.16 -7.79 3.38
C ASP A 303 22.01 -6.60 3.87
N GLN A 304 21.40 -5.39 3.95
CA GLN A 304 22.05 -4.13 4.33
C GLN A 304 23.32 -3.86 3.51
N GLN A 305 23.29 -4.19 2.21
CA GLN A 305 24.41 -4.00 1.28
C GLN A 305 23.98 -3.12 0.10
N PRO A 306 24.76 -2.09 -0.26
CA PRO A 306 24.48 -1.24 -1.39
C PRO A 306 24.56 -2.03 -2.72
N TRP A 307 23.98 -1.46 -3.76
CA TRP A 307 24.05 -2.03 -5.10
C TRP A 307 25.50 -2.16 -5.57
N ARG A 308 25.88 -3.37 -5.97
CA ARG A 308 27.16 -3.65 -6.64
C ARG A 308 26.88 -3.95 -8.11
N SER A 309 27.48 -3.20 -9.04
CA SER A 309 27.43 -3.58 -10.45
C SER A 309 28.26 -4.85 -10.65
N ALA A 310 27.82 -5.75 -11.52
CA ALA A 310 28.55 -6.98 -11.83
C ALA A 310 29.95 -6.76 -12.45
N GLN A 311 30.39 -5.51 -12.60
CA GLN A 311 31.73 -5.13 -13.05
C GLN A 311 32.73 -4.99 -11.89
N ASN A 312 32.29 -5.06 -10.64
CA ASN A 312 33.11 -4.91 -9.43
C ASN A 312 33.01 -6.15 -8.49
N ALA A 313 32.63 -7.31 -9.03
CA ALA A 313 32.62 -8.59 -8.32
C ALA A 313 33.66 -9.53 -8.89
#